data_106bb472b70b3415e532403b30b78dbe
#
_entry.id   106bb472b70b3415e532403b30b78dbe
#
_cell.length_a   1.000
_cell.length_b   1.000
_cell.length_c   1.000
_cell.angle_alpha   90.00
_cell.angle_beta   90.00
_cell.angle_gamma   90.00
#
_symmetry.space_group_name_H-M   'P 1'
#
loop_
_entity.id
_entity.type
_entity.pdbx_description
1 polymer ?
#
loop_
_entity_poly.entity_id
_entity_poly.type
_entity_poly.pdbx_seq_one_letter_code
_entity_poly.pdbx_strand_id
1 'polypeptide(L)'
;MEPFFDILRKYPEVAIFLTLAIGFYIGRLKVGGFSIGSVTGVLLTGLAIGQLGIPISPAIKSVFFLFFLFAVGYGVGPQFFHGLKNDGIWQALFAVLVCLACLVTAFFTARLLNLGVGYGAGVFGGACTVSSVLGVATDAIHQLGGSANAQQQQINAMSIAFAITYIFGTAGVSAFLALLGPKILGINLAAECKALESAMGGNEPDPSVHSAYQMISVRAYQVTDPAYCGVTVAEFESRFPNQRLFIERLRQGNKIVESTPETTIRQGDILAIASRTETLIADASRFGVEVSDPGLLDYPSETLDVMVTRKEVIGNTLGKLAEMEQAQRSRGVFLRALLRGGHKLPFNQGTKIAKGDVLRISGSQRDVERVAKFIGYPIRPSNVSDVTLVGIGIFLGAIVGLLSIRVGQIPISLSISGGTLLAGLVFGWLRSVHPNFGNIPEAGLWVFNNVGLAMFAAVVGIQAGPQFVAGLQQAGLILFAAGVIVTIVPMLIALLLGKYLFKMHPGVLLGACAGARASTAALSVIQDAAQSRVPALGFTVCFAVANTFLTIWGVVIVLLLK
;
A
#
# COMPACT_ATOMS: atom_id res chain seq x y z
N MET A 1 43.15 -0.25 11.69
CA MET A 1 41.99 -0.66 10.84
C MET A 1 41.89 -2.17 10.71
N GLU A 2 43.00 -2.90 10.64
CA GLU A 2 42.98 -4.37 10.56
C GLU A 2 42.13 -5.06 11.66
N PRO A 3 42.22 -4.70 12.95
CA PRO A 3 41.42 -5.38 13.97
C PRO A 3 39.89 -5.19 13.80
N PHE A 4 39.48 -4.08 13.18
CA PHE A 4 38.06 -3.87 12.87
C PHE A 4 37.58 -4.77 11.74
N PHE A 5 38.35 -4.92 10.69
CA PHE A 5 38.02 -5.82 9.57
C PHE A 5 38.02 -7.30 10.00
N ASP A 6 38.90 -7.67 10.92
CA ASP A 6 38.91 -9.02 11.47
C ASP A 6 37.68 -9.32 12.32
N ILE A 7 37.14 -8.35 13.04
CA ILE A 7 35.85 -8.48 13.75
C ILE A 7 34.72 -8.76 12.75
N LEU A 8 34.66 -8.01 11.63
CA LEU A 8 33.62 -8.19 10.63
C LEU A 8 33.70 -9.57 9.94
N ARG A 9 34.90 -10.11 9.73
CA ARG A 9 35.10 -11.46 9.18
C ARG A 9 34.74 -12.54 10.17
N LYS A 10 35.08 -12.34 11.46
CA LYS A 10 34.81 -13.31 12.52
C LYS A 10 33.35 -13.36 12.95
N TYR A 11 32.65 -12.22 12.87
CA TYR A 11 31.27 -12.05 13.29
C TYR A 11 30.41 -11.49 12.13
N PRO A 12 29.98 -12.35 11.19
CA PRO A 12 29.22 -11.91 10.01
C PRO A 12 27.95 -11.13 10.32
N GLU A 13 27.30 -11.42 11.45
CA GLU A 13 26.13 -10.69 11.92
C GLU A 13 26.42 -9.21 12.16
N VAL A 14 27.60 -8.86 12.66
CA VAL A 14 28.02 -7.46 12.85
C VAL A 14 28.15 -6.76 11.49
N ALA A 15 28.70 -7.45 10.50
CA ALA A 15 28.80 -6.92 9.13
C ALA A 15 27.42 -6.69 8.51
N ILE A 16 26.44 -7.58 8.75
CA ILE A 16 25.07 -7.42 8.26
C ILE A 16 24.43 -6.19 8.88
N PHE A 17 24.50 -6.00 10.20
CA PHE A 17 23.91 -4.83 10.86
C PHE A 17 24.60 -3.53 10.48
N LEU A 18 25.91 -3.53 10.31
CA LEU A 18 26.64 -2.37 9.77
C LEU A 18 26.17 -2.02 8.35
N THR A 19 26.03 -3.04 7.50
CA THR A 19 25.50 -2.89 6.14
C THR A 19 24.10 -2.28 6.14
N LEU A 20 23.23 -2.74 7.05
CA LEU A 20 21.90 -2.16 7.25
C LEU A 20 21.97 -0.68 7.63
N ALA A 21 22.73 -0.34 8.66
CA ALA A 21 22.80 1.03 9.18
C ALA A 21 23.27 2.01 8.11
N ILE A 22 24.39 1.71 7.47
CA ILE A 22 24.96 2.56 6.40
C ILE A 22 24.05 2.55 5.18
N GLY A 23 23.52 1.39 4.80
CA GLY A 23 22.69 1.24 3.62
C GLY A 23 21.35 1.97 3.71
N PHE A 24 20.69 1.95 4.88
CA PHE A 24 19.49 2.75 5.11
C PHE A 24 19.78 4.25 5.09
N TYR A 25 20.93 4.67 5.60
CA TYR A 25 21.34 6.06 5.53
C TYR A 25 21.57 6.51 4.09
N ILE A 26 22.34 5.73 3.30
CA ILE A 26 22.59 5.99 1.88
C ILE A 26 21.26 5.95 1.08
N GLY A 27 20.38 5.00 1.37
CA GLY A 27 19.09 4.86 0.71
C GLY A 27 18.16 6.07 0.85
N ARG A 28 18.34 6.88 1.91
CA ARG A 28 17.60 8.13 2.12
C ARG A 28 18.15 9.31 1.31
N LEU A 29 19.37 9.19 0.76
CA LEU A 29 19.95 10.26 -0.03
C LEU A 29 19.12 10.49 -1.30
N LYS A 30 18.86 11.75 -1.62
CA LYS A 30 18.15 12.16 -2.81
C LYS A 30 19.13 12.62 -3.87
N VAL A 31 19.06 12.03 -5.06
CA VAL A 31 19.84 12.42 -6.22
C VAL A 31 18.86 12.86 -7.31
N GLY A 32 18.93 14.12 -7.73
CA GLY A 32 18.03 14.67 -8.75
C GLY A 32 16.54 14.65 -8.34
N GLY A 33 16.23 14.72 -7.02
CA GLY A 33 14.86 14.67 -6.50
C GLY A 33 14.35 13.25 -6.18
N PHE A 34 15.08 12.19 -6.57
CA PHE A 34 14.71 10.80 -6.31
C PHE A 34 15.57 10.21 -5.19
N SER A 35 14.95 9.44 -4.27
CA SER A 35 15.71 8.67 -3.28
C SER A 35 16.32 7.43 -3.95
N ILE A 36 17.52 7.05 -3.53
CA ILE A 36 18.19 5.82 -4.00
C ILE A 36 17.36 4.58 -3.62
N GLY A 37 16.64 4.66 -2.52
CA GLY A 37 15.86 3.57 -1.95
C GLY A 37 16.68 2.71 -0.96
N SER A 38 16.03 2.32 0.14
CA SER A 38 16.70 1.59 1.23
C SER A 38 17.31 0.26 0.76
N VAL A 39 16.60 -0.49 -0.08
CA VAL A 39 17.08 -1.79 -0.58
C VAL A 39 18.34 -1.64 -1.43
N THR A 40 18.34 -0.65 -2.34
CA THR A 40 19.52 -0.37 -3.18
C THR A 40 20.68 0.12 -2.34
N GLY A 41 20.43 1.04 -1.39
CA GLY A 41 21.45 1.53 -0.48
C GLY A 41 22.11 0.40 0.32
N VAL A 42 21.29 -0.52 0.87
CA VAL A 42 21.78 -1.69 1.60
C VAL A 42 22.53 -2.66 0.69
N LEU A 43 22.02 -2.92 -0.51
CA LEU A 43 22.70 -3.80 -1.47
C LEU A 43 24.06 -3.25 -1.89
N LEU A 44 24.14 -1.95 -2.25
CA LEU A 44 25.40 -1.28 -2.63
C LEU A 44 26.40 -1.27 -1.46
N THR A 45 25.93 -0.99 -0.25
CA THR A 45 26.78 -1.07 0.96
C THR A 45 27.26 -2.50 1.20
N GLY A 46 26.38 -3.48 0.99
CA GLY A 46 26.73 -4.90 1.08
C GLY A 46 27.79 -5.30 0.07
N LEU A 47 27.68 -4.84 -1.18
CA LEU A 47 28.69 -5.06 -2.22
C LEU A 47 30.06 -4.47 -1.84
N ALA A 48 30.07 -3.29 -1.20
CA ALA A 48 31.29 -2.65 -0.73
C ALA A 48 31.92 -3.41 0.46
N ILE A 49 31.16 -3.72 1.49
CA ILE A 49 31.62 -4.47 2.67
C ILE A 49 32.01 -5.91 2.29
N GLY A 50 31.32 -6.50 1.32
CA GLY A 50 31.60 -7.83 0.82
C GLY A 50 32.98 -8.00 0.17
N GLN A 51 33.63 -6.89 -0.26
CA GLN A 51 35.01 -6.92 -0.73
C GLN A 51 35.97 -7.51 0.33
N LEU A 52 35.55 -7.52 1.61
CA LEU A 52 36.32 -8.11 2.71
C LEU A 52 36.28 -9.65 2.72
N GLY A 53 35.49 -10.29 1.86
CA GLY A 53 35.40 -11.76 1.77
C GLY A 53 34.74 -12.41 2.99
N ILE A 54 33.67 -11.83 3.51
CA ILE A 54 32.99 -12.27 4.75
C ILE A 54 32.11 -13.51 4.45
N PRO A 55 32.31 -14.65 5.11
CA PRO A 55 31.48 -15.84 4.94
C PRO A 55 30.15 -15.71 5.68
N ILE A 56 29.03 -15.76 4.98
CA ILE A 56 27.69 -15.68 5.59
C ILE A 56 26.90 -16.96 5.33
N SER A 57 26.24 -17.47 6.37
CA SER A 57 25.38 -18.64 6.26
C SER A 57 24.16 -18.38 5.37
N PRO A 58 23.88 -19.26 4.39
CA PRO A 58 22.68 -19.14 3.54
C PRO A 58 21.36 -19.17 4.32
N ALA A 59 21.33 -19.81 5.49
CA ALA A 59 20.14 -19.91 6.32
C ALA A 59 19.63 -18.54 6.80
N ILE A 60 20.54 -17.62 7.16
CA ILE A 60 20.18 -16.27 7.59
C ILE A 60 19.41 -15.57 6.46
N LYS A 61 19.96 -15.63 5.24
CA LYS A 61 19.33 -15.06 4.03
C LYS A 61 17.90 -15.57 3.84
N SER A 62 17.73 -16.89 3.90
CA SER A 62 16.43 -17.54 3.67
C SER A 62 15.38 -17.15 4.70
N VAL A 63 15.71 -17.15 5.99
CA VAL A 63 14.75 -16.82 7.05
C VAL A 63 14.19 -15.41 6.87
N PHE A 64 15.04 -14.40 6.69
CA PHE A 64 14.59 -13.03 6.51
C PHE A 64 13.80 -12.84 5.20
N PHE A 65 14.17 -13.57 4.16
CA PHE A 65 13.46 -13.53 2.89
C PHE A 65 12.04 -14.12 2.99
N LEU A 66 11.85 -15.20 3.74
CA LEU A 66 10.53 -15.80 3.96
C LEU A 66 9.61 -14.87 4.77
N PHE A 67 10.12 -14.20 5.81
CA PHE A 67 9.37 -13.17 6.53
C PHE A 67 8.92 -12.06 5.58
N PHE A 68 9.82 -11.56 4.74
CA PHE A 68 9.51 -10.55 3.74
C PHE A 68 8.42 -11.00 2.76
N LEU A 69 8.58 -12.19 2.16
CA LEU A 69 7.61 -12.69 1.18
C LEU A 69 6.22 -12.93 1.77
N PHE A 70 6.17 -13.48 2.98
CA PHE A 70 4.90 -13.66 3.68
C PHE A 70 4.22 -12.31 3.93
N ALA A 71 4.98 -11.31 4.40
CA ALA A 71 4.44 -9.98 4.69
C ALA A 71 3.97 -9.25 3.43
N VAL A 72 4.71 -9.34 2.32
CA VAL A 72 4.27 -8.83 1.01
C VAL A 72 2.96 -9.48 0.60
N GLY A 73 2.90 -10.82 0.60
CA GLY A 73 1.68 -11.55 0.26
C GLY A 73 0.50 -11.15 1.14
N TYR A 74 0.71 -11.12 2.46
CA TYR A 74 -0.33 -10.74 3.43
C TYR A 74 -0.83 -9.31 3.21
N GLY A 75 0.06 -8.35 2.95
CA GLY A 75 -0.30 -6.96 2.72
C GLY A 75 -1.10 -6.74 1.43
N VAL A 76 -0.79 -7.48 0.35
CA VAL A 76 -1.46 -7.31 -0.95
C VAL A 76 -2.61 -8.29 -1.18
N GLY A 77 -2.75 -9.34 -0.34
CA GLY A 77 -3.76 -10.39 -0.47
C GLY A 77 -5.20 -9.88 -0.59
N PRO A 78 -5.69 -9.00 0.29
CA PRO A 78 -7.03 -8.46 0.20
C PRO A 78 -7.30 -7.76 -1.14
N GLN A 79 -6.34 -6.99 -1.63
CA GLN A 79 -6.42 -6.21 -2.86
C GLN A 79 -6.38 -7.12 -4.10
N PHE A 80 -5.54 -8.16 -4.06
CA PHE A 80 -5.41 -9.14 -5.14
C PHE A 80 -6.75 -9.85 -5.38
N PHE A 81 -7.35 -10.44 -4.34
CA PHE A 81 -8.62 -11.15 -4.48
C PHE A 81 -9.81 -10.22 -4.72
N HIS A 82 -9.75 -8.98 -4.22
CA HIS A 82 -10.79 -7.98 -4.51
C HIS A 82 -10.71 -7.51 -5.97
N GLY A 83 -9.52 -7.32 -6.51
CA GLY A 83 -9.29 -6.95 -7.90
C GLY A 83 -9.76 -8.02 -8.90
N LEU A 84 -9.85 -9.28 -8.49
CA LEU A 84 -10.40 -10.36 -9.32
C LEU A 84 -11.94 -10.38 -9.36
N LYS A 85 -12.61 -9.51 -8.59
CA LYS A 85 -14.07 -9.41 -8.53
C LYS A 85 -14.54 -8.07 -9.09
N ASN A 86 -15.65 -8.08 -9.84
CA ASN A 86 -16.32 -6.88 -10.37
C ASN A 86 -15.43 -6.00 -11.27
N ASP A 87 -15.51 -4.66 -11.09
CA ASP A 87 -14.86 -3.66 -11.95
C ASP A 87 -13.32 -3.70 -11.93
N GLY A 88 -12.72 -4.36 -10.95
CA GLY A 88 -11.27 -4.51 -10.84
C GLY A 88 -10.66 -5.51 -11.82
N ILE A 89 -11.48 -6.39 -12.47
CA ILE A 89 -10.97 -7.43 -13.36
C ILE A 89 -10.26 -6.84 -14.59
N TRP A 90 -10.74 -5.73 -15.12
CA TRP A 90 -10.10 -5.04 -16.24
C TRP A 90 -8.74 -4.46 -15.87
N GLN A 91 -8.59 -3.91 -14.65
CA GLN A 91 -7.31 -3.43 -14.13
C GLN A 91 -6.36 -4.61 -13.85
N ALA A 92 -6.88 -5.73 -13.33
CA ALA A 92 -6.10 -6.94 -13.11
C ALA A 92 -5.59 -7.52 -14.44
N LEU A 93 -6.46 -7.62 -15.46
CA LEU A 93 -6.08 -8.08 -16.79
C LEU A 93 -5.04 -7.16 -17.45
N PHE A 94 -5.20 -5.85 -17.32
CA PHE A 94 -4.21 -4.88 -17.76
C PHE A 94 -2.85 -5.14 -17.09
N ALA A 95 -2.82 -5.30 -15.76
CA ALA A 95 -1.60 -5.56 -15.03
C ALA A 95 -0.92 -6.88 -15.45
N VAL A 96 -1.69 -7.95 -15.67
CA VAL A 96 -1.16 -9.23 -16.17
C VAL A 96 -0.49 -9.06 -17.54
N LEU A 97 -1.15 -8.34 -18.48
CA LEU A 97 -0.58 -8.09 -19.80
C LEU A 97 0.72 -7.25 -19.73
N VAL A 98 0.76 -6.25 -18.84
CA VAL A 98 1.96 -5.46 -18.62
C VAL A 98 3.08 -6.30 -17.99
N CYS A 99 2.77 -7.15 -17.00
CA CYS A 99 3.75 -8.07 -16.42
C CYS A 99 4.29 -9.06 -17.45
N LEU A 100 3.43 -9.55 -18.36
CA LEU A 100 3.86 -10.38 -19.47
C LEU A 100 4.78 -9.62 -20.44
N ALA A 101 4.44 -8.37 -20.78
CA ALA A 101 5.30 -7.52 -21.58
C ALA A 101 6.68 -7.30 -20.94
N CYS A 102 6.74 -7.14 -19.60
CA CYS A 102 8.01 -7.06 -18.87
C CYS A 102 8.83 -8.34 -19.02
N LEU A 103 8.22 -9.52 -18.83
CA LEU A 103 8.86 -10.82 -18.98
C LEU A 103 9.40 -11.01 -20.40
N VAL A 104 8.55 -10.79 -21.40
CA VAL A 104 8.89 -10.96 -22.82
C VAL A 104 10.04 -10.02 -23.22
N THR A 105 9.95 -8.74 -22.83
CA THR A 105 11.01 -7.76 -23.12
C THR A 105 12.32 -8.16 -22.44
N ALA A 106 12.29 -8.58 -21.19
CA ALA A 106 13.49 -9.02 -20.48
C ALA A 106 14.12 -10.25 -21.10
N PHE A 107 13.29 -11.24 -21.49
CA PHE A 107 13.75 -12.45 -22.16
C PHE A 107 14.44 -12.14 -23.49
N PHE A 108 13.80 -11.38 -24.38
CA PHE A 108 14.40 -11.02 -25.67
C PHE A 108 15.64 -10.15 -25.51
N THR A 109 15.63 -9.20 -24.55
CA THR A 109 16.82 -8.38 -24.26
C THR A 109 17.99 -9.26 -23.78
N ALA A 110 17.73 -10.19 -22.87
CA ALA A 110 18.74 -11.11 -22.37
C ALA A 110 19.31 -12.01 -23.49
N ARG A 111 18.46 -12.52 -24.38
CA ARG A 111 18.89 -13.31 -25.54
C ARG A 111 19.67 -12.48 -26.56
N LEU A 112 19.22 -11.28 -26.90
CA LEU A 112 19.87 -10.38 -27.86
C LEU A 112 21.26 -9.95 -27.40
N LEU A 113 21.41 -9.69 -26.09
CA LEU A 113 22.66 -9.25 -25.49
C LEU A 113 23.52 -10.42 -24.97
N ASN A 114 23.12 -11.66 -25.24
CA ASN A 114 23.79 -12.89 -24.78
C ASN A 114 24.06 -12.89 -23.26
N LEU A 115 23.09 -12.42 -22.48
CA LEU A 115 23.17 -12.44 -21.02
C LEU A 115 22.88 -13.86 -20.52
N GLY A 116 23.74 -14.36 -19.65
CA GLY A 116 23.48 -15.63 -18.96
C GLY A 116 22.29 -15.54 -18.00
N VAL A 117 21.87 -16.70 -17.49
CA VAL A 117 20.71 -16.84 -16.57
C VAL A 117 20.75 -15.84 -15.43
N GLY A 118 21.89 -15.73 -14.73
CA GLY A 118 22.03 -14.81 -13.59
C GLY A 118 21.86 -13.35 -13.99
N TYR A 119 22.58 -12.88 -15.01
CA TYR A 119 22.42 -11.50 -15.48
C TYR A 119 21.02 -11.22 -15.97
N GLY A 120 20.39 -12.13 -16.74
CA GLY A 120 19.03 -11.95 -17.24
C GLY A 120 17.98 -11.83 -16.14
N ALA A 121 18.05 -12.70 -15.12
CA ALA A 121 17.18 -12.63 -13.96
C ALA A 121 17.40 -11.34 -13.15
N GLY A 122 18.67 -10.91 -13.00
CA GLY A 122 19.00 -9.68 -12.31
C GLY A 122 18.50 -8.42 -13.03
N VAL A 123 18.65 -8.36 -14.36
CA VAL A 123 18.09 -7.28 -15.21
C VAL A 123 16.57 -7.22 -15.06
N PHE A 124 15.89 -8.37 -15.14
CA PHE A 124 14.45 -8.43 -14.97
C PHE A 124 14.01 -7.89 -13.59
N GLY A 125 14.59 -8.43 -12.50
CA GLY A 125 14.23 -8.02 -11.15
C GLY A 125 14.55 -6.55 -10.86
N GLY A 126 15.71 -6.08 -11.27
CA GLY A 126 16.16 -4.71 -11.05
C GLY A 126 15.38 -3.70 -11.88
N ALA A 127 15.28 -3.92 -13.20
CA ALA A 127 14.52 -3.03 -14.07
C ALA A 127 13.03 -2.98 -13.69
N CYS A 128 12.43 -4.09 -13.23
CA CYS A 128 11.05 -4.13 -12.72
C CYS A 128 10.90 -3.64 -11.27
N THR A 129 12.00 -3.32 -10.59
CA THR A 129 12.01 -2.89 -9.17
C THR A 129 11.42 -3.92 -8.20
N VAL A 130 11.49 -5.20 -8.52
CA VAL A 130 10.89 -6.29 -7.74
C VAL A 130 11.99 -7.12 -7.08
N SER A 131 12.32 -6.75 -5.85
CA SER A 131 13.41 -7.39 -5.09
C SER A 131 13.12 -8.85 -4.72
N SER A 132 11.86 -9.26 -4.67
CA SER A 132 11.47 -10.67 -4.45
C SER A 132 12.01 -11.61 -5.53
N VAL A 133 12.27 -11.11 -6.74
CA VAL A 133 12.89 -11.87 -7.83
C VAL A 133 14.25 -12.43 -7.44
N LEU A 134 15.05 -11.66 -6.68
CA LEU A 134 16.39 -12.14 -6.23
C LEU A 134 16.31 -13.48 -5.50
N GLY A 135 15.33 -13.65 -4.62
CA GLY A 135 15.20 -14.87 -3.85
C GLY A 135 14.57 -16.02 -4.64
N VAL A 136 13.44 -15.78 -5.32
CA VAL A 136 12.77 -16.84 -6.09
C VAL A 136 13.64 -17.31 -7.26
N ALA A 137 14.39 -16.41 -7.90
CA ALA A 137 15.35 -16.77 -8.94
C ALA A 137 16.57 -17.51 -8.37
N THR A 138 17.03 -17.17 -7.14
CA THR A 138 18.07 -17.94 -6.44
C THR A 138 17.61 -19.39 -6.23
N ASP A 139 16.39 -19.59 -5.75
CA ASP A 139 15.82 -20.93 -5.56
C ASP A 139 15.72 -21.68 -6.90
N ALA A 140 15.29 -21.01 -7.95
CA ALA A 140 15.21 -21.58 -9.28
C ALA A 140 16.59 -21.97 -9.83
N ILE A 141 17.62 -21.14 -9.66
CA ILE A 141 19.02 -21.43 -10.06
C ILE A 141 19.52 -22.69 -9.33
N HIS A 142 19.22 -22.82 -8.03
CA HIS A 142 19.59 -24.05 -7.28
C HIS A 142 18.90 -25.30 -7.85
N GLN A 143 17.67 -25.19 -8.34
CA GLN A 143 16.92 -26.30 -8.93
C GLN A 143 17.40 -26.68 -10.33
N LEU A 144 18.10 -25.80 -11.06
CA LEU A 144 18.66 -26.13 -12.38
C LEU A 144 19.74 -27.19 -12.33
N GLY A 145 20.32 -27.46 -11.16
CA GLY A 145 21.45 -28.35 -11.00
C GLY A 145 22.78 -27.73 -11.40
N GLY A 146 23.85 -28.53 -11.41
CA GLY A 146 25.20 -28.05 -11.69
C GLY A 146 26.06 -27.96 -10.42
N SER A 147 27.33 -27.52 -10.58
CA SER A 147 28.23 -27.36 -9.44
C SER A 147 27.82 -26.18 -8.55
N ALA A 148 28.06 -26.29 -7.25
CA ALA A 148 27.77 -25.21 -6.28
C ALA A 148 28.47 -23.90 -6.67
N ASN A 149 29.70 -23.97 -7.22
CA ASN A 149 30.42 -22.79 -7.70
C ASN A 149 29.73 -22.12 -8.89
N ALA A 150 29.23 -22.88 -9.86
CA ALA A 150 28.51 -22.32 -11.02
C ALA A 150 27.20 -21.66 -10.60
N GLN A 151 26.45 -22.28 -9.69
CA GLN A 151 25.24 -21.70 -9.13
C GLN A 151 25.52 -20.38 -8.40
N GLN A 152 26.58 -20.36 -7.56
CA GLN A 152 26.97 -19.14 -6.84
C GLN A 152 27.41 -18.01 -7.78
N GLN A 153 28.12 -18.34 -8.87
CA GLN A 153 28.47 -17.36 -9.89
C GLN A 153 27.24 -16.74 -10.56
N GLN A 154 26.21 -17.53 -10.89
CA GLN A 154 24.95 -17.03 -11.44
C GLN A 154 24.21 -16.13 -10.45
N ILE A 155 24.17 -16.49 -9.16
CA ILE A 155 23.54 -15.69 -8.11
C ILE A 155 24.28 -14.37 -7.92
N ASN A 156 25.59 -14.36 -7.94
CA ASN A 156 26.40 -13.15 -7.85
C ASN A 156 26.19 -12.25 -9.09
N ALA A 157 26.17 -12.82 -10.29
CA ALA A 157 25.87 -12.10 -11.54
C ALA A 157 24.46 -11.47 -11.50
N MET A 158 23.48 -12.19 -10.98
CA MET A 158 22.12 -11.69 -10.77
C MET A 158 22.11 -10.48 -9.83
N SER A 159 22.84 -10.53 -8.73
CA SER A 159 22.90 -9.45 -7.75
C SER A 159 23.54 -8.18 -8.34
N ILE A 160 24.59 -8.33 -9.14
CA ILE A 160 25.28 -7.25 -9.84
C ILE A 160 24.32 -6.57 -10.84
N ALA A 161 23.66 -7.38 -11.69
CA ALA A 161 22.72 -6.86 -12.68
C ALA A 161 21.53 -6.17 -12.03
N PHE A 162 21.01 -6.73 -10.94
CA PHE A 162 19.95 -6.12 -10.16
C PHE A 162 20.35 -4.76 -9.63
N ALA A 163 21.53 -4.64 -9.00
CA ALA A 163 21.99 -3.38 -8.42
C ALA A 163 22.12 -2.26 -9.48
N ILE A 164 22.66 -2.58 -10.66
CA ILE A 164 22.83 -1.63 -11.75
C ILE A 164 21.49 -1.18 -12.32
N THR A 165 20.58 -2.13 -12.58
CA THR A 165 19.33 -1.85 -13.29
C THR A 165 18.22 -1.31 -12.37
N TYR A 166 18.28 -1.56 -11.07
CA TYR A 166 17.29 -1.09 -10.10
C TYR A 166 17.24 0.43 -9.98
N ILE A 167 18.40 1.09 -9.99
CA ILE A 167 18.48 2.56 -9.92
C ILE A 167 17.73 3.16 -11.11
N PHE A 168 17.98 2.64 -12.31
CA PHE A 168 17.27 3.09 -13.50
C PHE A 168 15.80 2.67 -13.50
N GLY A 169 15.49 1.45 -13.07
CA GLY A 169 14.12 0.96 -12.91
C GLY A 169 13.26 1.89 -12.03
N THR A 170 13.82 2.41 -10.94
CA THR A 170 13.12 3.31 -10.03
C THR A 170 13.01 4.74 -10.60
N ALA A 171 14.14 5.36 -10.89
CA ALA A 171 14.19 6.74 -11.38
C ALA A 171 13.63 6.87 -12.80
N GLY A 172 13.97 5.93 -13.67
CA GLY A 172 13.55 5.93 -15.09
C GLY A 172 12.05 5.74 -15.25
N VAL A 173 11.43 4.80 -14.53
CA VAL A 173 9.95 4.63 -14.57
C VAL A 173 9.25 5.86 -14.02
N SER A 174 9.73 6.41 -12.90
CA SER A 174 9.14 7.59 -12.29
C SER A 174 9.19 8.79 -13.23
N ALA A 175 10.36 9.07 -13.80
CA ALA A 175 10.55 10.15 -14.76
C ALA A 175 9.75 9.91 -16.05
N PHE A 176 9.75 8.68 -16.57
CA PHE A 176 9.01 8.32 -17.78
C PHE A 176 7.52 8.55 -17.60
N LEU A 177 6.91 8.03 -16.54
CA LEU A 177 5.47 8.13 -16.32
C LEU A 177 5.02 9.54 -15.93
N ALA A 178 5.82 10.30 -15.18
CA ALA A 178 5.46 11.65 -14.75
C ALA A 178 5.72 12.74 -15.81
N LEU A 179 6.79 12.59 -16.63
CA LEU A 179 7.21 13.62 -17.58
C LEU A 179 6.86 13.27 -19.02
N LEU A 180 7.13 12.03 -19.45
CA LEU A 180 6.90 11.59 -20.83
C LEU A 180 5.50 11.02 -21.02
N GLY A 181 4.95 10.33 -20.03
CA GLY A 181 3.61 9.75 -20.08
C GLY A 181 2.52 10.76 -20.47
N PRO A 182 2.39 11.91 -19.79
CA PRO A 182 1.43 12.94 -20.16
C PRO A 182 1.65 13.50 -21.58
N LYS A 183 2.90 13.67 -22.00
CA LYS A 183 3.24 14.15 -23.35
C LYS A 183 2.84 13.14 -24.43
N ILE A 184 3.11 11.84 -24.21
CA ILE A 184 2.73 10.74 -25.13
C ILE A 184 1.22 10.63 -25.23
N LEU A 185 0.52 10.83 -24.11
CA LEU A 185 -0.94 10.80 -24.07
C LEU A 185 -1.56 12.08 -24.67
N GLY A 186 -0.80 13.17 -24.81
CA GLY A 186 -1.26 14.46 -25.32
C GLY A 186 -2.15 15.21 -24.33
N ILE A 187 -1.88 15.12 -23.03
CA ILE A 187 -2.74 15.64 -21.95
C ILE A 187 -2.00 16.58 -21.00
N ASN A 188 -2.78 17.44 -20.33
CA ASN A 188 -2.35 18.11 -19.11
C ASN A 188 -2.83 17.28 -17.91
N LEU A 189 -1.90 16.58 -17.26
CA LEU A 189 -2.22 15.61 -16.21
C LEU A 189 -2.97 16.25 -15.03
N ALA A 190 -2.54 17.44 -14.58
CA ALA A 190 -3.18 18.13 -13.46
C ALA A 190 -4.63 18.55 -13.80
N ALA A 191 -4.86 19.07 -15.01
CA ALA A 191 -6.19 19.46 -15.46
C ALA A 191 -7.14 18.25 -15.58
N GLU A 192 -6.67 17.15 -16.19
CA GLU A 192 -7.44 15.91 -16.33
C GLU A 192 -7.81 15.30 -14.97
N CYS A 193 -6.85 15.23 -14.05
CA CYS A 193 -7.12 14.70 -12.72
C CYS A 193 -8.09 15.57 -11.94
N LYS A 194 -7.95 16.90 -12.02
CA LYS A 194 -8.88 17.84 -11.38
C LYS A 194 -10.29 17.76 -11.95
N ALA A 195 -10.43 17.60 -13.28
CA ALA A 195 -11.73 17.39 -13.92
C ALA A 195 -12.41 16.11 -13.41
N LEU A 196 -11.64 15.00 -13.27
CA LEU A 196 -12.16 13.76 -12.75
C LEU A 196 -12.53 13.86 -11.26
N GLU A 197 -11.72 14.55 -10.44
CA GLU A 197 -12.04 14.81 -9.03
C GLU A 197 -13.34 15.59 -8.90
N SER A 198 -13.51 16.65 -9.70
CA SER A 198 -14.74 17.44 -9.70
C SER A 198 -15.95 16.61 -10.13
N ALA A 199 -15.79 15.73 -11.13
CA ALA A 199 -16.84 14.80 -11.56
C ALA A 199 -17.19 13.75 -10.50
N MET A 200 -16.19 13.36 -9.66
CA MET A 200 -16.38 12.47 -8.52
C MET A 200 -16.90 13.19 -7.26
N GLY A 201 -17.12 14.51 -7.32
CA GLY A 201 -17.62 15.32 -6.22
C GLY A 201 -16.56 15.76 -5.21
N GLY A 202 -15.29 15.64 -5.55
CA GLY A 202 -14.16 16.04 -4.74
C GLY A 202 -13.74 17.48 -5.00
N ASN A 203 -14.36 18.43 -4.32
CA ASN A 203 -13.82 19.80 -4.20
C ASN A 203 -13.13 20.00 -2.84
N GLU A 204 -12.72 18.92 -2.17
CA GLU A 204 -12.05 19.05 -0.87
C GLU A 204 -10.53 19.17 -1.05
N PRO A 205 -9.90 20.15 -0.35
CA PRO A 205 -8.45 20.25 -0.28
C PRO A 205 -7.85 18.98 0.33
N ASP A 206 -6.54 18.76 0.12
CA ASP A 206 -5.77 17.60 0.59
C ASP A 206 -6.31 17.03 1.91
N PRO A 207 -6.77 15.74 1.94
CA PRO A 207 -7.29 15.13 3.16
C PRO A 207 -6.30 15.05 4.32
N SER A 208 -5.02 15.36 4.11
CA SER A 208 -4.01 15.49 5.16
C SER A 208 -3.93 16.91 5.74
N VAL A 209 -4.46 17.90 5.01
CA VAL A 209 -4.56 19.30 5.45
C VAL A 209 -6.03 19.64 5.59
N HIS A 210 -6.57 19.45 6.78
CA HIS A 210 -7.93 19.88 7.08
C HIS A 210 -7.96 21.38 7.34
N SER A 211 -8.83 22.10 6.61
CA SER A 211 -9.15 23.45 7.02
C SER A 211 -9.74 23.44 8.43
N ALA A 212 -9.23 24.27 9.34
CA ALA A 212 -9.79 24.41 10.67
C ALA A 212 -11.28 24.77 10.63
N TYR A 213 -11.72 25.41 9.57
CA TYR A 213 -13.10 25.80 9.30
C TYR A 213 -13.99 24.58 9.00
N GLN A 214 -13.45 23.52 8.39
CA GLN A 214 -14.18 22.27 8.08
C GLN A 214 -14.02 21.21 9.16
N MET A 215 -13.21 21.45 10.20
CA MET A 215 -13.11 20.51 11.33
C MET A 215 -14.45 20.38 12.04
N ILE A 216 -14.70 19.19 12.55
CA ILE A 216 -15.85 18.95 13.43
C ILE A 216 -15.49 19.43 14.82
N SER A 217 -16.33 20.29 15.34
CA SER A 217 -16.19 20.87 16.66
C SER A 217 -17.47 20.61 17.46
N VAL A 218 -17.33 20.63 18.76
CA VAL A 218 -18.48 20.58 19.68
C VAL A 218 -18.48 21.86 20.49
N ARG A 219 -19.63 22.54 20.54
CA ARG A 219 -19.80 23.78 21.29
C ARG A 219 -21.06 23.72 22.12
N ALA A 220 -21.10 24.47 23.22
CA ALA A 220 -22.22 24.52 24.12
C ALA A 220 -23.04 25.79 23.88
N TYR A 221 -24.34 25.63 23.66
CA TYR A 221 -25.28 26.72 23.43
C TYR A 221 -26.44 26.64 24.41
N GLN A 222 -26.76 27.76 25.06
CA GLN A 222 -27.93 27.88 25.92
C GLN A 222 -29.15 28.21 25.09
N VAL A 223 -30.20 27.43 25.21
CA VAL A 223 -31.48 27.62 24.51
C VAL A 223 -32.20 28.84 25.06
N THR A 224 -32.27 29.91 24.28
CA THR A 224 -32.93 31.16 24.60
C THR A 224 -34.18 31.40 23.77
N ASP A 225 -34.23 30.86 22.53
CA ASP A 225 -35.35 31.03 21.62
C ASP A 225 -36.52 30.12 22.00
N PRO A 226 -37.72 30.68 22.29
CA PRO A 226 -38.93 29.92 22.57
C PRO A 226 -39.31 28.91 21.48
N ALA A 227 -38.94 29.15 20.21
CA ALA A 227 -39.24 28.25 19.11
C ALA A 227 -38.58 26.87 19.23
N TYR A 228 -37.56 26.74 20.05
CA TYR A 228 -36.86 25.48 20.34
C TYR A 228 -37.29 24.83 21.66
N CYS A 229 -38.18 25.47 22.41
CA CYS A 229 -38.67 24.96 23.66
C CYS A 229 -39.83 23.98 23.46
N GLY A 230 -39.76 22.81 24.11
CA GLY A 230 -40.76 21.77 24.00
C GLY A 230 -40.65 20.85 22.78
N VAL A 231 -39.68 21.11 21.87
CA VAL A 231 -39.39 20.23 20.73
C VAL A 231 -38.46 19.09 21.13
N THR A 232 -38.52 18.00 20.41
CA THR A 232 -37.56 16.90 20.59
C THR A 232 -36.24 17.21 19.92
N VAL A 233 -35.18 16.52 20.35
CA VAL A 233 -33.86 16.62 19.71
C VAL A 233 -33.94 16.28 18.21
N ALA A 234 -34.71 15.25 17.83
CA ALA A 234 -34.91 14.89 16.43
C ALA A 234 -35.58 16.02 15.63
N GLU A 235 -36.57 16.68 16.19
CA GLU A 235 -37.24 17.84 15.54
C GLU A 235 -36.28 19.03 15.41
N PHE A 236 -35.46 19.30 16.41
CA PHE A 236 -34.45 20.34 16.35
C PHE A 236 -33.44 20.06 15.24
N GLU A 237 -32.85 18.85 15.20
CA GLU A 237 -31.87 18.45 14.20
C GLU A 237 -32.48 18.47 12.78
N SER A 238 -33.77 18.13 12.62
CA SER A 238 -34.48 18.13 11.34
C SER A 238 -34.63 19.52 10.70
N ARG A 239 -34.54 20.59 11.51
CA ARG A 239 -34.59 21.98 11.01
C ARG A 239 -33.33 22.40 10.27
N PHE A 240 -32.26 21.55 10.28
CA PHE A 240 -30.98 21.76 9.60
C PHE A 240 -30.68 20.62 8.58
N PRO A 241 -31.55 20.37 7.58
CA PRO A 241 -31.52 19.15 6.77
C PRO A 241 -30.26 19.02 5.89
N ASN A 242 -29.63 20.15 5.54
CA ASN A 242 -28.42 20.17 4.70
C ASN A 242 -27.12 20.22 5.53
N GLN A 243 -27.22 20.17 6.83
CA GLN A 243 -26.10 20.29 7.75
C GLN A 243 -26.08 19.06 8.66
N ARG A 244 -24.93 18.40 8.73
CA ARG A 244 -24.76 17.31 9.70
C ARG A 244 -24.52 17.93 11.07
N LEU A 245 -25.60 18.10 11.82
CA LEU A 245 -25.63 18.69 13.15
C LEU A 245 -26.29 17.71 14.10
N PHE A 246 -25.64 17.48 15.24
CA PHE A 246 -26.15 16.56 16.26
C PHE A 246 -25.98 17.16 17.65
N ILE A 247 -27.01 16.97 18.48
CA ILE A 247 -26.94 17.27 19.92
C ILE A 247 -26.39 16.04 20.63
N GLU A 248 -25.17 16.09 21.14
CA GLU A 248 -24.51 14.98 21.82
C GLU A 248 -25.02 14.80 23.24
N ARG A 249 -25.12 15.90 23.98
CA ARG A 249 -25.57 15.98 25.39
C ARG A 249 -26.35 17.22 25.66
N LEU A 250 -27.14 17.18 26.72
CA LEU A 250 -27.86 18.34 27.24
C LEU A 250 -27.59 18.50 28.74
N ARG A 251 -27.51 19.73 29.19
CA ARG A 251 -27.59 20.06 30.59
C ARG A 251 -28.99 20.59 30.89
N GLN A 252 -29.75 19.84 31.69
CA GLN A 252 -31.10 20.21 32.19
C GLN A 252 -30.99 20.53 33.68
N GLY A 253 -30.99 21.80 33.99
CA GLY A 253 -30.68 22.28 35.36
C GLY A 253 -29.25 21.86 35.75
N ASN A 254 -29.13 21.03 36.79
CA ASN A 254 -27.82 20.59 37.30
C ASN A 254 -27.38 19.21 36.79
N LYS A 255 -28.18 18.56 35.93
CA LYS A 255 -27.92 17.20 35.42
C LYS A 255 -27.53 17.22 33.96
N ILE A 256 -26.47 16.49 33.64
CA ILE A 256 -26.09 16.20 32.25
C ILE A 256 -26.85 14.95 31.82
N VAL A 257 -27.53 15.05 30.69
CA VAL A 257 -28.33 13.98 30.11
C VAL A 257 -27.75 13.64 28.73
N GLU A 258 -27.55 12.36 28.46
CA GLU A 258 -27.19 11.87 27.13
C GLU A 258 -28.38 12.11 26.16
N SER A 259 -28.06 12.66 24.99
CA SER A 259 -29.08 12.97 24.01
C SER A 259 -29.64 11.71 23.34
N THR A 260 -30.97 11.60 23.29
CA THR A 260 -31.68 10.67 22.39
C THR A 260 -32.58 11.47 21.46
N PRO A 261 -33.01 10.91 20.32
CA PRO A 261 -33.96 11.60 19.42
C PRO A 261 -35.23 12.10 20.09
N GLU A 262 -35.70 11.40 21.11
CA GLU A 262 -36.94 11.66 21.86
C GLU A 262 -36.74 12.65 23.02
N THR A 263 -35.48 13.00 23.33
CA THR A 263 -35.19 13.92 24.44
C THR A 263 -35.80 15.30 24.15
N THR A 264 -36.59 15.82 25.06
CA THR A 264 -37.24 17.14 24.93
C THR A 264 -36.35 18.23 25.42
N ILE A 265 -36.19 19.29 24.60
CA ILE A 265 -35.41 20.49 24.88
C ILE A 265 -36.29 21.48 25.66
N ARG A 266 -35.74 22.08 26.72
CA ARG A 266 -36.46 23.05 27.55
C ARG A 266 -35.76 24.41 27.51
N GLN A 267 -36.47 25.46 27.81
CA GLN A 267 -35.90 26.80 27.93
C GLN A 267 -34.83 26.80 29.02
N GLY A 268 -33.66 27.38 28.68
CA GLY A 268 -32.53 27.45 29.57
C GLY A 268 -31.62 26.21 29.57
N ASP A 269 -32.00 25.12 28.88
CA ASP A 269 -31.13 23.96 28.70
C ASP A 269 -29.85 24.38 27.93
N ILE A 270 -28.73 23.72 28.22
CA ILE A 270 -27.50 23.91 27.49
C ILE A 270 -27.28 22.69 26.61
N LEU A 271 -27.10 22.89 25.30
CA LEU A 271 -26.94 21.85 24.29
C LEU A 271 -25.48 21.76 23.87
N ALA A 272 -24.87 20.59 23.96
CA ALA A 272 -23.59 20.30 23.30
C ALA A 272 -23.85 19.92 21.84
N ILE A 273 -23.60 20.85 20.94
CA ILE A 273 -23.89 20.68 19.49
C ILE A 273 -22.58 20.32 18.78
N ALA A 274 -22.57 19.16 18.12
CA ALA A 274 -21.51 18.68 17.26
C ALA A 274 -21.84 18.97 15.79
N SER A 275 -20.99 19.67 15.08
CA SER A 275 -21.13 19.94 13.64
C SER A 275 -19.78 20.40 13.07
N ARG A 276 -19.74 20.68 11.74
CA ARG A 276 -18.60 21.37 11.14
C ARG A 276 -18.48 22.77 11.73
N THR A 277 -17.25 23.22 11.95
CA THR A 277 -16.98 24.55 12.50
C THR A 277 -17.63 25.67 11.69
N GLU A 278 -17.66 25.53 10.34
CA GLU A 278 -18.34 26.46 9.43
C GLU A 278 -19.83 26.61 9.77
N THR A 279 -20.51 25.50 10.03
CA THR A 279 -21.94 25.48 10.42
C THR A 279 -22.14 26.13 11.77
N LEU A 280 -21.28 25.78 12.75
CA LEU A 280 -21.38 26.34 14.10
C LEU A 280 -21.17 27.86 14.13
N ILE A 281 -20.31 28.39 13.22
CA ILE A 281 -20.09 29.83 13.09
C ILE A 281 -21.24 30.51 12.34
N ALA A 282 -21.70 29.92 11.21
CA ALA A 282 -22.72 30.54 10.35
C ALA A 282 -24.09 30.61 11.04
N ASP A 283 -24.46 29.57 11.80
CA ASP A 283 -25.78 29.45 12.44
C ASP A 283 -25.74 29.66 13.97
N ALA A 284 -24.61 30.20 14.51
CA ALA A 284 -24.44 30.38 15.95
C ALA A 284 -25.61 31.13 16.61
N SER A 285 -26.12 32.19 15.98
CA SER A 285 -27.25 32.98 16.46
C SER A 285 -28.57 32.20 16.51
N ARG A 286 -28.70 31.14 15.71
CA ARG A 286 -29.90 30.28 15.67
C ARG A 286 -29.89 29.20 16.74
N PHE A 287 -28.72 28.82 17.26
CA PHE A 287 -28.62 27.79 18.29
C PHE A 287 -28.87 28.33 19.70
N GLY A 288 -28.72 29.62 19.91
CA GLY A 288 -28.80 30.31 21.19
C GLY A 288 -27.52 31.05 21.56
N VAL A 289 -27.30 31.29 22.84
CA VAL A 289 -26.10 31.95 23.33
C VAL A 289 -24.99 30.91 23.59
N GLU A 290 -23.84 31.08 22.97
CA GLU A 290 -22.68 30.21 23.27
C GLU A 290 -22.22 30.41 24.71
N VAL A 291 -22.04 29.30 25.42
CA VAL A 291 -21.63 29.30 26.84
C VAL A 291 -20.44 28.36 27.05
N SER A 292 -19.65 28.66 28.05
CA SER A 292 -18.54 27.78 28.45
C SER A 292 -19.06 26.77 29.49
N ASP A 293 -19.18 25.51 29.09
CA ASP A 293 -19.54 24.40 29.96
C ASP A 293 -18.59 23.21 29.78
N PRO A 294 -17.40 23.25 30.42
CA PRO A 294 -16.41 22.18 30.29
C PRO A 294 -16.97 20.80 30.69
N GLY A 295 -17.82 20.71 31.73
CA GLY A 295 -18.39 19.44 32.17
C GLY A 295 -19.34 18.81 31.15
N LEU A 296 -20.07 19.64 30.39
CA LEU A 296 -20.93 19.16 29.32
C LEU A 296 -20.14 18.72 28.09
N LEU A 297 -19.04 19.39 27.79
CA LEU A 297 -18.21 19.14 26.61
C LEU A 297 -17.15 18.04 26.82
N ASP A 298 -16.85 17.69 28.09
CA ASP A 298 -15.88 16.63 28.43
C ASP A 298 -16.57 15.25 28.39
N TYR A 299 -16.52 14.62 27.21
CA TYR A 299 -17.00 13.27 27.01
C TYR A 299 -16.05 12.46 26.09
N PRO A 300 -16.00 11.12 26.25
CA PRO A 300 -15.16 10.28 25.42
C PRO A 300 -15.55 10.38 23.96
N SER A 301 -14.64 10.87 23.12
CA SER A 301 -14.75 10.83 21.66
C SER A 301 -13.73 9.87 21.08
N GLU A 302 -14.11 9.14 20.03
CA GLU A 302 -13.26 8.14 19.39
C GLU A 302 -13.24 8.36 17.88
N THR A 303 -12.08 8.13 17.28
CA THR A 303 -11.96 7.92 15.84
C THR A 303 -11.61 6.47 15.60
N LEU A 304 -12.45 5.77 14.84
CA LEU A 304 -12.33 4.33 14.65
C LEU A 304 -12.37 3.99 13.16
N ASP A 305 -11.48 3.11 12.75
CA ASP A 305 -11.49 2.51 11.43
C ASP A 305 -12.41 1.29 11.46
N VAL A 306 -13.40 1.25 10.57
CA VAL A 306 -14.38 0.17 10.51
C VAL A 306 -14.35 -0.48 9.13
N MET A 307 -14.00 -1.77 9.08
CA MET A 307 -14.05 -2.55 7.84
C MET A 307 -15.47 -2.92 7.47
N VAL A 308 -15.86 -2.62 6.25
CA VAL A 308 -17.17 -2.95 5.72
C VAL A 308 -17.29 -4.44 5.46
N THR A 309 -18.11 -5.12 6.25
CA THR A 309 -18.37 -6.56 6.14
C THR A 309 -19.85 -6.90 6.01
N ARG A 310 -20.76 -5.98 6.40
CA ARG A 310 -22.21 -6.19 6.37
C ARG A 310 -22.76 -6.06 4.96
N LYS A 311 -23.59 -7.05 4.57
CA LYS A 311 -24.20 -7.11 3.23
C LYS A 311 -25.12 -5.91 2.95
N GLU A 312 -25.76 -5.38 3.98
CA GLU A 312 -26.68 -4.24 3.90
C GLU A 312 -25.95 -2.94 3.51
N VAL A 313 -24.66 -2.85 3.81
CA VAL A 313 -23.83 -1.67 3.50
C VAL A 313 -23.16 -1.79 2.13
N ILE A 314 -22.79 -3.02 1.75
CA ILE A 314 -22.05 -3.29 0.54
C ILE A 314 -22.89 -2.97 -0.71
N GLY A 315 -22.29 -2.23 -1.67
CA GLY A 315 -22.92 -1.85 -2.94
C GLY A 315 -23.80 -0.61 -2.87
N ASN A 316 -24.15 -0.13 -1.68
CA ASN A 316 -24.87 1.12 -1.51
C ASN A 316 -23.95 2.32 -1.64
N THR A 317 -24.49 3.48 -2.00
CA THR A 317 -23.77 4.75 -1.99
C THR A 317 -23.73 5.33 -0.58
N LEU A 318 -22.74 6.18 -0.29
CA LEU A 318 -22.65 6.88 1.00
C LEU A 318 -23.90 7.74 1.27
N GLY A 319 -24.45 8.40 0.23
CA GLY A 319 -25.70 9.16 0.34
C GLY A 319 -26.88 8.27 0.72
N LYS A 320 -27.04 7.13 0.03
CA LYS A 320 -28.11 6.17 0.35
C LYS A 320 -28.00 5.63 1.76
N LEU A 321 -26.78 5.35 2.25
CA LEU A 321 -26.60 4.95 3.65
C LEU A 321 -26.95 6.06 4.64
N ALA A 322 -26.69 7.31 4.29
CA ALA A 322 -27.10 8.44 5.10
C ALA A 322 -28.64 8.62 5.13
N GLU A 323 -29.31 8.25 4.02
CA GLU A 323 -30.76 8.34 3.87
C GLU A 323 -31.52 7.12 4.42
N MET A 324 -30.99 5.89 4.24
CA MET A 324 -31.66 4.62 4.59
C MET A 324 -31.93 4.46 6.08
N GLU A 325 -31.29 5.24 6.92
CA GLU A 325 -31.44 5.18 8.37
C GLU A 325 -31.47 6.57 8.98
N GLN A 326 -32.34 7.38 8.42
CA GLN A 326 -32.72 8.67 8.94
C GLN A 326 -32.85 8.62 10.45
N ALA A 327 -32.07 9.19 11.18
CA ALA A 327 -32.18 9.58 12.55
C ALA A 327 -31.54 8.67 13.61
N GLN A 328 -31.49 7.34 13.53
CA GLN A 328 -31.08 6.58 14.73
C GLN A 328 -29.72 5.88 14.66
N ARG A 329 -29.32 5.28 13.52
CA ARG A 329 -28.11 4.45 13.50
C ARG A 329 -26.83 5.18 13.10
N SER A 330 -26.89 6.19 12.22
CA SER A 330 -25.71 6.99 11.81
C SER A 330 -25.59 8.35 12.52
N ARG A 331 -26.51 8.65 13.45
CA ARG A 331 -26.53 9.88 14.24
C ARG A 331 -25.25 9.98 15.13
N GLY A 332 -24.71 11.18 15.30
CA GLY A 332 -23.54 11.44 16.13
C GLY A 332 -22.20 11.00 15.53
N VAL A 333 -22.20 10.49 14.27
CA VAL A 333 -20.97 9.98 13.65
C VAL A 333 -20.69 10.68 12.33
N PHE A 334 -19.41 11.03 12.14
CA PHE A 334 -18.89 11.71 10.95
C PHE A 334 -17.89 10.82 10.23
N LEU A 335 -18.04 10.67 8.90
CA LEU A 335 -17.06 10.01 8.06
C LEU A 335 -15.88 10.95 7.79
N ARG A 336 -14.67 10.52 8.17
CA ARG A 336 -13.41 11.26 7.98
C ARG A 336 -12.63 10.84 6.75
N ALA A 337 -12.65 9.53 6.45
CA ALA A 337 -11.93 8.99 5.30
C ALA A 337 -12.58 7.67 4.85
N LEU A 338 -12.44 7.39 3.57
CA LEU A 338 -12.71 6.09 2.97
C LEU A 338 -11.39 5.54 2.46
N LEU A 339 -11.00 4.36 2.94
CA LEU A 339 -9.79 3.67 2.50
C LEU A 339 -10.20 2.40 1.74
N ARG A 340 -9.62 2.24 0.55
CA ARG A 340 -9.77 1.03 -0.25
C ARG A 340 -8.38 0.48 -0.53
N GLY A 341 -8.14 -0.76 -0.10
CA GLY A 341 -6.82 -1.36 -0.22
C GLY A 341 -5.70 -0.58 0.48
N GLY A 342 -5.97 0.05 1.61
CA GLY A 342 -5.00 0.86 2.37
C GLY A 342 -4.79 2.29 1.85
N HIS A 343 -5.36 2.65 0.69
CA HIS A 343 -5.23 4.00 0.13
C HIS A 343 -6.48 4.83 0.39
N LYS A 344 -6.30 6.09 0.81
CA LYS A 344 -7.41 7.02 0.95
C LYS A 344 -7.97 7.37 -0.42
N LEU A 345 -9.29 7.21 -0.58
CA LEU A 345 -10.01 7.61 -1.78
C LEU A 345 -10.76 8.92 -1.53
N PRO A 346 -10.88 9.79 -2.54
CA PRO A 346 -11.87 10.86 -2.54
C PRO A 346 -13.27 10.23 -2.50
N PHE A 347 -14.20 10.81 -1.76
CA PHE A 347 -15.56 10.29 -1.64
C PHE A 347 -16.59 11.41 -1.63
N ASN A 348 -17.77 11.09 -2.14
CA ASN A 348 -18.97 11.94 -2.09
C ASN A 348 -20.21 11.07 -1.80
N GLN A 349 -21.39 11.70 -1.78
CA GLN A 349 -22.65 10.98 -1.57
C GLN A 349 -22.91 9.86 -2.59
N GLY A 350 -22.42 9.99 -3.83
CA GLY A 350 -22.54 8.98 -4.89
C GLY A 350 -21.50 7.86 -4.82
N THR A 351 -20.53 7.93 -3.92
CA THR A 351 -19.46 6.93 -3.83
C THR A 351 -20.03 5.59 -3.34
N LYS A 352 -19.87 4.54 -4.16
CA LYS A 352 -20.27 3.18 -3.82
C LYS A 352 -19.26 2.54 -2.87
N ILE A 353 -19.80 1.91 -1.83
CA ILE A 353 -19.02 1.20 -0.82
C ILE A 353 -18.84 -0.25 -1.25
N ALA A 354 -17.59 -0.71 -1.24
CA ALA A 354 -17.23 -2.08 -1.56
C ALA A 354 -16.96 -2.90 -0.29
N LYS A 355 -17.08 -4.22 -0.40
CA LYS A 355 -16.69 -5.14 0.67
C LYS A 355 -15.19 -4.98 0.94
N GLY A 356 -14.80 -4.81 2.21
CA GLY A 356 -13.41 -4.63 2.62
C GLY A 356 -12.93 -3.16 2.57
N ASP A 357 -13.77 -2.20 2.15
CA ASP A 357 -13.49 -0.79 2.38
C ASP A 357 -13.39 -0.52 3.88
N VAL A 358 -12.52 0.41 4.25
CA VAL A 358 -12.39 0.86 5.62
C VAL A 358 -12.92 2.28 5.72
N LEU A 359 -13.94 2.46 6.54
CA LEU A 359 -14.54 3.75 6.83
C LEU A 359 -13.93 4.28 8.13
N ARG A 360 -13.23 5.40 8.08
CA ARG A 360 -12.74 6.11 9.27
C ARG A 360 -13.82 7.03 9.76
N ILE A 361 -14.40 6.69 10.91
CA ILE A 361 -15.53 7.40 11.51
C ILE A 361 -15.10 8.04 12.83
N SER A 362 -15.68 9.21 13.15
CA SER A 362 -15.43 9.94 14.39
C SER A 362 -16.76 10.37 15.02
N GLY A 363 -16.81 10.37 16.35
CA GLY A 363 -17.98 10.80 17.13
C GLY A 363 -17.80 10.47 18.60
N SER A 364 -18.88 10.55 19.39
CA SER A 364 -18.87 10.01 20.75
C SER A 364 -18.59 8.50 20.72
N GLN A 365 -17.84 7.99 21.71
CA GLN A 365 -17.48 6.57 21.76
C GLN A 365 -18.73 5.67 21.63
N ARG A 366 -19.82 6.01 22.29
CA ARG A 366 -21.11 5.29 22.24
C ARG A 366 -21.66 5.19 20.81
N ASP A 367 -21.65 6.32 20.09
CA ASP A 367 -22.24 6.40 18.76
C ASP A 367 -21.34 5.74 17.72
N VAL A 368 -20.02 5.90 17.85
CA VAL A 368 -19.02 5.20 17.03
C VAL A 368 -19.15 3.68 17.18
N GLU A 369 -19.31 3.16 18.40
CA GLU A 369 -19.52 1.72 18.62
C GLU A 369 -20.82 1.21 18.01
N ARG A 370 -21.91 2.00 18.11
CA ARG A 370 -23.20 1.67 17.51
C ARG A 370 -23.09 1.57 15.98
N VAL A 371 -22.51 2.60 15.36
CA VAL A 371 -22.34 2.68 13.90
C VAL A 371 -21.36 1.61 13.41
N ALA A 372 -20.30 1.34 14.16
CA ALA A 372 -19.32 0.31 13.80
C ALA A 372 -19.97 -1.07 13.69
N LYS A 373 -20.85 -1.44 14.62
CA LYS A 373 -21.60 -2.73 14.58
C LYS A 373 -22.51 -2.84 13.35
N PHE A 374 -23.03 -1.73 12.87
CA PHE A 374 -23.86 -1.68 11.66
C PHE A 374 -23.02 -1.77 10.38
N ILE A 375 -21.89 -1.05 10.29
CA ILE A 375 -21.00 -1.06 9.11
C ILE A 375 -20.30 -2.42 8.98
N GLY A 376 -19.77 -2.94 10.09
CA GLY A 376 -19.04 -4.19 10.04
C GLY A 376 -18.13 -4.42 11.24
N TYR A 377 -16.83 -4.57 10.95
CA TYR A 377 -15.83 -4.92 11.94
C TYR A 377 -14.98 -3.73 12.36
N PRO A 378 -14.98 -3.32 13.64
CA PRO A 378 -14.12 -2.26 14.13
C PRO A 378 -12.65 -2.71 14.15
N ILE A 379 -11.78 -1.99 13.48
CA ILE A 379 -10.34 -2.21 13.49
C ILE A 379 -9.78 -1.40 14.65
N ARG A 380 -9.66 -2.03 15.81
CA ARG A 380 -9.01 -1.40 16.96
C ARG A 380 -7.49 -1.55 16.82
N PRO A 381 -6.70 -0.47 17.03
CA PRO A 381 -5.26 -0.57 16.98
C PRO A 381 -4.79 -1.62 17.99
N SER A 382 -4.16 -2.66 17.50
CA SER A 382 -3.47 -3.66 18.32
C SER A 382 -1.98 -3.52 18.07
N ASN A 383 -1.20 -3.41 19.11
CA ASN A 383 0.26 -3.33 19.04
C ASN A 383 0.92 -4.72 18.98
N VAL A 384 0.12 -5.79 19.00
CA VAL A 384 0.62 -7.17 19.07
C VAL A 384 0.39 -7.86 17.72
N SER A 385 1.49 -8.37 17.14
CA SER A 385 1.44 -9.22 15.94
C SER A 385 1.14 -10.67 16.33
N ASP A 386 0.27 -11.34 15.58
CA ASP A 386 0.05 -12.77 15.70
C ASP A 386 1.20 -13.55 15.05
N VAL A 387 2.27 -13.74 15.84
CA VAL A 387 3.47 -14.48 15.40
C VAL A 387 3.16 -15.94 15.10
N THR A 388 2.15 -16.52 15.78
CA THR A 388 1.71 -17.90 15.51
C THR A 388 1.19 -18.02 14.09
N LEU A 389 0.36 -17.06 13.67
CA LEU A 389 -0.15 -17.01 12.30
C LEU A 389 0.98 -16.86 11.27
N VAL A 390 1.95 -16.00 11.54
CA VAL A 390 3.12 -15.82 10.65
C VAL A 390 3.89 -17.12 10.51
N GLY A 391 4.19 -17.81 11.63
CA GLY A 391 4.90 -19.08 11.64
C GLY A 391 4.16 -20.17 10.87
N ILE A 392 2.87 -20.35 11.15
CA ILE A 392 2.02 -21.32 10.45
C ILE A 392 1.93 -20.98 8.95
N GLY A 393 1.75 -19.72 8.61
CA GLY A 393 1.63 -19.28 7.22
C GLY A 393 2.90 -19.55 6.42
N ILE A 394 4.07 -19.23 6.96
CA ILE A 394 5.36 -19.52 6.32
C ILE A 394 5.56 -21.04 6.19
N PHE A 395 5.28 -21.81 7.26
CA PHE A 395 5.41 -23.27 7.26
C PHE A 395 4.52 -23.93 6.20
N LEU A 396 3.23 -23.62 6.16
CA LEU A 396 2.30 -24.16 5.17
C LEU A 396 2.67 -23.71 3.75
N GLY A 397 3.07 -22.46 3.59
CA GLY A 397 3.55 -21.93 2.31
C GLY A 397 4.78 -22.66 1.80
N ALA A 398 5.74 -22.91 2.67
CA ALA A 398 6.94 -23.67 2.35
C ALA A 398 6.60 -25.09 1.86
N ILE A 399 5.71 -25.80 2.56
CA ILE A 399 5.26 -27.15 2.16
C ILE A 399 4.58 -27.09 0.78
N VAL A 400 3.65 -26.17 0.57
CA VAL A 400 2.95 -26.02 -0.73
C VAL A 400 3.95 -25.69 -1.83
N GLY A 401 4.94 -24.84 -1.54
CA GLY A 401 5.97 -24.46 -2.51
C GLY A 401 6.90 -25.60 -2.92
N LEU A 402 7.10 -26.60 -2.05
CA LEU A 402 7.89 -27.79 -2.34
C LEU A 402 7.14 -28.82 -3.19
N LEU A 403 5.82 -28.72 -3.30
CA LEU A 403 5.04 -29.58 -4.19
C LEU A 403 5.47 -29.36 -5.62
N SER A 404 5.98 -30.39 -6.29
CA SER A 404 6.41 -30.33 -7.67
C SER A 404 5.44 -31.07 -8.59
N ILE A 405 5.08 -30.42 -9.67
CA ILE A 405 4.32 -31.05 -10.78
C ILE A 405 5.31 -31.33 -11.89
N ARG A 406 5.36 -32.56 -12.37
CA ARG A 406 6.21 -32.91 -13.52
C ARG A 406 5.49 -32.60 -14.82
N VAL A 407 6.08 -31.68 -15.60
CA VAL A 407 5.65 -31.39 -16.97
C VAL A 407 6.74 -31.94 -17.90
N GLY A 408 6.49 -33.12 -18.47
CA GLY A 408 7.52 -33.89 -19.15
C GLY A 408 8.60 -34.38 -18.21
N GLN A 409 9.87 -34.03 -18.48
CA GLN A 409 11.01 -34.40 -17.65
C GLN A 409 11.42 -33.29 -16.64
N ILE A 410 10.74 -32.15 -16.65
CA ILE A 410 11.07 -30.99 -15.81
C ILE A 410 10.14 -30.95 -14.60
N PRO A 411 10.66 -31.08 -13.35
CA PRO A 411 9.87 -30.81 -12.16
C PRO A 411 9.67 -29.31 -12.03
N ILE A 412 8.43 -28.84 -12.10
CA ILE A 412 8.05 -27.45 -11.86
C ILE A 412 7.51 -27.36 -10.45
N SER A 413 8.15 -26.57 -9.61
CA SER A 413 7.67 -26.22 -8.26
C SER A 413 7.67 -24.71 -8.08
N LEU A 414 6.82 -24.23 -7.18
CA LEU A 414 6.77 -22.80 -6.83
C LEU A 414 7.97 -22.37 -5.98
N SER A 415 8.81 -23.30 -5.54
CA SER A 415 9.82 -23.12 -4.51
C SER A 415 9.26 -22.74 -3.13
N ILE A 416 10.07 -22.86 -2.09
CA ILE A 416 9.71 -22.43 -0.72
C ILE A 416 9.27 -20.96 -0.72
N SER A 417 9.98 -20.13 -1.46
CA SER A 417 9.75 -18.69 -1.57
C SER A 417 8.41 -18.36 -2.24
N GLY A 418 8.12 -18.97 -3.39
CA GLY A 418 6.84 -18.75 -4.09
C GLY A 418 5.64 -19.26 -3.30
N GLY A 419 5.77 -20.42 -2.66
CA GLY A 419 4.73 -20.96 -1.78
C GLY A 419 4.46 -20.06 -0.58
N THR A 420 5.49 -19.51 0.05
CA THR A 420 5.35 -18.56 1.17
C THR A 420 4.64 -17.26 0.75
N LEU A 421 4.94 -16.73 -0.44
CA LEU A 421 4.22 -15.59 -0.99
C LEU A 421 2.73 -15.89 -1.17
N LEU A 422 2.40 -17.05 -1.77
CA LEU A 422 1.01 -17.47 -1.95
C LEU A 422 0.28 -17.68 -0.63
N ALA A 423 0.93 -18.28 0.36
CA ALA A 423 0.36 -18.41 1.70
C ALA A 423 0.06 -17.01 2.29
N GLY A 424 1.00 -16.08 2.19
CA GLY A 424 0.77 -14.69 2.59
C GLY A 424 -0.47 -14.09 1.92
N LEU A 425 -0.62 -14.24 0.59
CA LEU A 425 -1.80 -13.78 -0.16
C LEU A 425 -3.11 -14.35 0.38
N VAL A 426 -3.14 -15.68 0.62
CA VAL A 426 -4.34 -16.36 1.12
C VAL A 426 -4.66 -15.91 2.56
N PHE A 427 -3.66 -15.81 3.42
CA PHE A 427 -3.85 -15.37 4.81
C PHE A 427 -4.28 -13.91 4.90
N GLY A 428 -3.72 -13.03 4.06
CA GLY A 428 -4.17 -11.64 3.96
C GLY A 428 -5.62 -11.52 3.47
N TRP A 429 -6.00 -12.35 2.50
CA TRP A 429 -7.39 -12.44 2.04
C TRP A 429 -8.31 -12.97 3.13
N LEU A 430 -7.94 -14.06 3.82
CA LEU A 430 -8.72 -14.60 4.94
C LEU A 430 -8.96 -13.55 6.02
N ARG A 431 -7.96 -12.74 6.34
CA ARG A 431 -8.09 -11.61 7.25
C ARG A 431 -9.15 -10.61 6.77
N SER A 432 -9.20 -10.29 5.46
CA SER A 432 -10.18 -9.35 4.92
C SER A 432 -11.62 -9.89 4.94
N VAL A 433 -11.77 -11.21 4.94
CA VAL A 433 -13.09 -11.89 5.00
C VAL A 433 -13.48 -12.20 6.44
N HIS A 434 -12.51 -12.59 7.26
CA HIS A 434 -12.64 -12.93 8.67
C HIS A 434 -11.74 -12.04 9.52
N PRO A 435 -12.20 -10.86 9.95
CA PRO A 435 -11.39 -9.88 10.65
C PRO A 435 -10.76 -10.35 11.97
N ASN A 436 -11.31 -11.41 12.59
CA ASN A 436 -10.76 -12.04 13.79
C ASN A 436 -9.58 -12.97 13.49
N PHE A 437 -9.30 -13.25 12.22
CA PHE A 437 -8.23 -14.14 11.82
C PHE A 437 -6.91 -13.37 11.77
N GLY A 438 -6.02 -13.70 12.68
CA GLY A 438 -4.64 -13.25 12.79
C GLY A 438 -4.39 -11.77 12.49
N ASN A 439 -4.10 -10.99 13.50
CA ASN A 439 -3.80 -9.57 13.32
C ASN A 439 -2.28 -9.35 13.23
N ILE A 440 -1.82 -8.76 12.10
CA ILE A 440 -0.48 -8.22 11.99
C ILE A 440 -0.65 -6.70 11.82
N PRO A 441 -0.30 -5.90 12.83
CA PRO A 441 -0.37 -4.43 12.75
C PRO A 441 0.51 -3.90 11.63
N GLU A 442 0.20 -2.71 11.12
CA GLU A 442 0.99 -2.05 10.07
C GLU A 442 2.47 -1.92 10.45
N ALA A 443 2.77 -1.64 11.71
CA ALA A 443 4.15 -1.58 12.20
C ALA A 443 4.86 -2.93 12.11
N GLY A 444 4.18 -4.03 12.43
CA GLY A 444 4.71 -5.40 12.28
C GLY A 444 4.95 -5.76 10.81
N LEU A 445 3.98 -5.47 9.95
CA LEU A 445 4.12 -5.66 8.49
C LEU A 445 5.27 -4.81 7.93
N TRP A 446 5.40 -3.57 8.39
CA TRP A 446 6.50 -2.70 7.98
C TRP A 446 7.86 -3.30 8.35
N VAL A 447 8.01 -3.84 9.56
CA VAL A 447 9.26 -4.50 10.00
C VAL A 447 9.55 -5.71 9.13
N PHE A 448 8.60 -6.63 8.93
CA PHE A 448 8.83 -7.82 8.11
C PHE A 448 9.14 -7.45 6.65
N ASN A 449 8.45 -6.47 6.07
CA ASN A 449 8.71 -6.01 4.71
C ASN A 449 10.07 -5.32 4.57
N ASN A 450 10.35 -4.31 5.40
CA ASN A 450 11.53 -3.47 5.19
C ASN A 450 12.78 -4.08 5.80
N VAL A 451 12.71 -4.59 7.04
CA VAL A 451 13.86 -5.21 7.68
C VAL A 451 14.14 -6.58 7.07
N GLY A 452 13.10 -7.39 6.83
CA GLY A 452 13.26 -8.70 6.19
C GLY A 452 13.95 -8.60 4.82
N LEU A 453 13.46 -7.68 3.96
CA LEU A 453 14.05 -7.44 2.65
C LEU A 453 15.46 -6.85 2.73
N ALA A 454 15.68 -5.89 3.63
CA ALA A 454 16.98 -5.25 3.77
C ALA A 454 18.06 -6.22 4.31
N MET A 455 17.72 -7.07 5.28
CA MET A 455 18.61 -8.13 5.77
C MET A 455 18.96 -9.12 4.65
N PHE A 456 17.96 -9.53 3.87
CA PHE A 456 18.19 -10.36 2.69
C PHE A 456 19.12 -9.65 1.69
N ALA A 457 18.87 -8.38 1.35
CA ALA A 457 19.69 -7.61 0.41
C ALA A 457 21.13 -7.40 0.93
N ALA A 458 21.30 -7.18 2.24
CA ALA A 458 22.61 -7.07 2.86
C ALA A 458 23.44 -8.34 2.66
N VAL A 459 22.85 -9.51 2.96
CA VAL A 459 23.53 -10.79 2.79
C VAL A 459 23.87 -11.05 1.33
N VAL A 460 22.92 -10.81 0.42
CA VAL A 460 23.15 -10.96 -1.04
C VAL A 460 24.26 -10.03 -1.51
N GLY A 461 24.26 -8.77 -1.07
CA GLY A 461 25.30 -7.80 -1.42
C GLY A 461 26.67 -8.23 -0.91
N ILE A 462 26.79 -8.62 0.36
CA ILE A 462 28.07 -9.06 0.94
C ILE A 462 28.62 -10.30 0.20
N GLN A 463 27.75 -11.27 -0.13
CA GLN A 463 28.16 -12.46 -0.87
C GLN A 463 28.62 -12.17 -2.31
N ALA A 464 27.97 -11.20 -2.98
CA ALA A 464 28.31 -10.81 -4.35
C ALA A 464 29.48 -9.82 -4.43
N GLY A 465 29.85 -9.19 -3.32
CA GLY A 465 30.88 -8.15 -3.23
C GLY A 465 32.19 -8.48 -3.92
N PRO A 466 32.85 -9.62 -3.64
CA PRO A 466 34.16 -9.95 -4.22
C PRO A 466 34.20 -9.95 -5.76
N GLN A 467 33.08 -10.25 -6.41
CA GLN A 467 32.98 -10.31 -7.88
C GLN A 467 32.37 -9.05 -8.50
N PHE A 468 31.92 -8.09 -7.69
CA PHE A 468 31.17 -6.92 -8.18
C PHE A 468 31.98 -6.03 -9.12
N VAL A 469 33.19 -5.67 -8.74
CA VAL A 469 34.03 -4.78 -9.55
C VAL A 469 34.35 -5.40 -10.91
N ALA A 470 34.74 -6.67 -10.93
CA ALA A 470 35.03 -7.39 -12.18
C ALA A 470 33.76 -7.51 -13.06
N GLY A 471 32.62 -7.82 -12.48
CA GLY A 471 31.35 -7.89 -13.21
C GLY A 471 30.89 -6.54 -13.76
N LEU A 472 31.11 -5.45 -13.03
CA LEU A 472 30.81 -4.10 -13.48
C LEU A 472 31.69 -3.69 -14.68
N GLN A 473 33.00 -4.01 -14.63
CA GLN A 473 33.92 -3.72 -15.72
C GLN A 473 33.60 -4.52 -16.99
N GLN A 474 33.19 -5.79 -16.85
CA GLN A 474 32.91 -6.66 -17.99
C GLN A 474 31.53 -6.39 -18.64
N ALA A 475 30.51 -6.13 -17.88
CA ALA A 475 29.12 -6.11 -18.37
C ALA A 475 28.34 -4.83 -18.00
N GLY A 476 28.93 -3.87 -17.28
CA GLY A 476 28.19 -2.74 -16.70
C GLY A 476 27.42 -1.91 -17.73
N LEU A 477 28.01 -1.56 -18.86
CA LEU A 477 27.35 -0.78 -19.93
C LEU A 477 26.23 -1.58 -20.60
N ILE A 478 26.44 -2.87 -20.83
CA ILE A 478 25.46 -3.76 -21.44
C ILE A 478 24.26 -3.94 -20.48
N LEU A 479 24.54 -4.11 -19.19
CA LEU A 479 23.49 -4.23 -18.16
C LEU A 479 22.70 -2.93 -18.00
N PHE A 480 23.38 -1.77 -18.10
CA PHE A 480 22.71 -0.48 -18.10
C PHE A 480 21.75 -0.35 -19.30
N ALA A 481 22.23 -0.64 -20.52
CA ALA A 481 21.41 -0.62 -21.73
C ALA A 481 20.21 -1.60 -21.63
N ALA A 482 20.46 -2.81 -21.13
CA ALA A 482 19.39 -3.79 -20.87
C ALA A 482 18.36 -3.25 -19.88
N GLY A 483 18.79 -2.59 -18.79
CA GLY A 483 17.92 -1.95 -17.81
C GLY A 483 17.05 -0.87 -18.44
N VAL A 484 17.60 -0.03 -19.31
CA VAL A 484 16.85 1.00 -20.06
C VAL A 484 15.76 0.37 -20.93
N ILE A 485 16.11 -0.64 -21.73
CA ILE A 485 15.16 -1.32 -22.62
C ILE A 485 14.03 -1.97 -21.82
N VAL A 486 14.37 -2.78 -20.80
CA VAL A 486 13.38 -3.51 -19.97
C VAL A 486 12.55 -2.57 -19.11
N THR A 487 13.00 -1.34 -18.92
CA THR A 487 12.20 -0.32 -18.23
C THR A 487 11.26 0.41 -19.18
N ILE A 488 11.74 0.92 -20.30
CA ILE A 488 10.98 1.83 -21.18
C ILE A 488 9.99 1.06 -22.06
N VAL A 489 10.42 -0.04 -22.70
CA VAL A 489 9.59 -0.74 -23.69
C VAL A 489 8.26 -1.24 -23.09
N PRO A 490 8.24 -1.94 -21.93
CA PRO A 490 6.97 -2.36 -21.34
C PRO A 490 6.08 -1.18 -20.93
N MET A 491 6.65 -0.03 -20.56
CA MET A 491 5.87 1.16 -20.21
C MET A 491 5.24 1.82 -21.43
N LEU A 492 5.92 1.85 -22.57
CA LEU A 492 5.31 2.27 -23.83
C LEU A 492 4.16 1.36 -24.22
N ILE A 493 4.36 0.04 -24.14
CA ILE A 493 3.30 -0.95 -24.38
C ILE A 493 2.12 -0.73 -23.44
N ALA A 494 2.39 -0.50 -22.14
CA ALA A 494 1.35 -0.27 -21.14
C ALA A 494 0.53 0.99 -21.44
N LEU A 495 1.16 2.11 -21.82
CA LEU A 495 0.46 3.34 -22.20
C LEU A 495 -0.45 3.12 -23.43
N LEU A 496 0.06 2.41 -24.45
CA LEU A 496 -0.72 2.10 -25.66
C LEU A 496 -1.89 1.16 -25.36
N LEU A 497 -1.66 0.09 -24.61
CA LEU A 497 -2.72 -0.84 -24.19
C LEU A 497 -3.79 -0.10 -23.38
N GLY A 498 -3.39 0.69 -22.39
CA GLY A 498 -4.33 1.41 -21.53
C GLY A 498 -5.15 2.45 -22.29
N LYS A 499 -4.53 3.19 -23.23
CA LYS A 499 -5.20 4.20 -24.03
C LYS A 499 -6.15 3.60 -25.07
N TYR A 500 -5.68 2.63 -25.86
CA TYR A 500 -6.43 2.14 -27.03
C TYR A 500 -7.29 0.92 -26.74
N LEU A 501 -6.79 -0.05 -25.96
CA LEU A 501 -7.50 -1.29 -25.68
C LEU A 501 -8.44 -1.14 -24.47
N PHE A 502 -7.90 -0.66 -23.34
CA PHE A 502 -8.67 -0.55 -22.10
C PHE A 502 -9.42 0.78 -21.96
N LYS A 503 -9.12 1.78 -22.79
CA LYS A 503 -9.74 3.12 -22.80
C LYS A 503 -9.81 3.74 -21.40
N MET A 504 -8.74 3.55 -20.62
CA MET A 504 -8.67 4.06 -19.25
C MET A 504 -8.52 5.57 -19.22
N HIS A 505 -9.14 6.22 -18.22
CA HIS A 505 -8.90 7.65 -17.98
C HIS A 505 -7.39 7.92 -17.77
N PRO A 506 -6.80 8.94 -18.40
CA PRO A 506 -5.36 9.14 -18.43
C PRO A 506 -4.69 9.19 -17.03
N GLY A 507 -5.30 9.89 -16.07
CA GLY A 507 -4.78 9.95 -14.70
C GLY A 507 -4.78 8.59 -14.00
N VAL A 508 -5.84 7.79 -14.22
CA VAL A 508 -5.98 6.43 -13.69
C VAL A 508 -4.99 5.49 -14.39
N LEU A 509 -4.80 5.65 -15.71
CA LEU A 509 -3.86 4.86 -16.51
C LEU A 509 -2.41 5.00 -16.04
N LEU A 510 -1.95 6.24 -15.80
CA LEU A 510 -0.59 6.45 -15.30
C LEU A 510 -0.38 5.80 -13.92
N GLY A 511 -1.38 5.85 -13.05
CA GLY A 511 -1.38 5.11 -11.79
C GLY A 511 -1.38 3.59 -11.99
N ALA A 512 -2.16 3.08 -12.93
CA ALA A 512 -2.19 1.66 -13.27
C ALA A 512 -0.83 1.17 -13.82
N CYS A 513 -0.16 1.98 -14.65
CA CYS A 513 1.19 1.70 -15.13
C CYS A 513 2.21 1.62 -13.98
N ALA A 514 2.16 2.58 -13.03
CA ALA A 514 3.01 2.54 -11.84
C ALA A 514 2.73 1.29 -10.98
N GLY A 515 1.45 0.93 -10.81
CA GLY A 515 1.01 -0.27 -10.12
C GLY A 515 1.51 -1.55 -10.80
N ALA A 516 1.33 -1.67 -12.11
CA ALA A 516 1.78 -2.82 -12.90
C ALA A 516 3.32 -3.02 -12.92
N ARG A 517 4.07 -2.02 -12.44
CA ARG A 517 5.52 -2.08 -12.20
C ARG A 517 5.88 -2.25 -10.73
N ALA A 518 4.90 -2.43 -9.86
CA ALA A 518 5.08 -2.50 -8.41
C ALA A 518 5.86 -1.30 -7.83
N SER A 519 5.77 -0.12 -8.46
CA SER A 519 6.57 1.06 -8.12
C SER A 519 5.75 2.13 -7.37
N THR A 520 5.83 2.11 -6.03
CA THR A 520 5.24 3.16 -5.17
C THR A 520 5.93 4.51 -5.37
N ALA A 521 7.24 4.51 -5.67
CA ALA A 521 7.99 5.73 -5.97
C ALA A 521 7.42 6.44 -7.21
N ALA A 522 7.12 5.69 -8.28
CA ALA A 522 6.52 6.26 -9.48
C ALA A 522 5.13 6.84 -9.18
N LEU A 523 4.31 6.16 -8.37
CA LEU A 523 3.00 6.68 -7.96
C LEU A 523 3.13 8.03 -7.27
N SER A 524 4.04 8.17 -6.28
CA SER A 524 4.24 9.43 -5.57
C SER A 524 4.61 10.57 -6.53
N VAL A 525 5.54 10.33 -7.45
CA VAL A 525 5.97 11.36 -8.42
C VAL A 525 4.83 11.73 -9.40
N ILE A 526 4.01 10.76 -9.81
CA ILE A 526 2.85 11.02 -10.67
C ILE A 526 1.80 11.82 -9.90
N GLN A 527 1.54 11.52 -8.62
CA GLN A 527 0.60 12.26 -7.78
C GLN A 527 1.06 13.71 -7.56
N ASP A 528 2.36 13.91 -7.32
CA ASP A 528 2.94 15.24 -7.19
C ASP A 528 2.80 16.04 -8.50
N ALA A 529 3.06 15.42 -9.66
CA ALA A 529 2.89 16.04 -10.96
C ALA A 529 1.41 16.31 -11.30
N ALA A 530 0.52 15.43 -10.88
CA ALA A 530 -0.93 15.58 -11.05
C ALA A 530 -1.56 16.56 -10.05
N GLN A 531 -0.88 16.84 -8.95
CA GLN A 531 -1.43 17.53 -7.76
C GLN A 531 -2.78 16.92 -7.32
N SER A 532 -2.88 15.59 -7.41
CA SER A 532 -4.12 14.86 -7.25
C SER A 532 -3.85 13.41 -6.81
N ARG A 533 -4.82 12.81 -6.13
CA ARG A 533 -4.79 11.38 -5.74
C ARG A 533 -5.46 10.44 -6.75
N VAL A 534 -6.02 10.96 -7.83
CA VAL A 534 -6.65 10.17 -8.89
C VAL A 534 -5.77 9.01 -9.39
N PRO A 535 -4.44 9.15 -9.56
CA PRO A 535 -3.61 8.03 -9.98
C PRO A 535 -3.67 6.80 -9.05
N ALA A 536 -3.95 6.98 -7.75
CA ALA A 536 -4.10 5.86 -6.82
C ALA A 536 -5.25 4.91 -7.17
N LEU A 537 -6.28 5.39 -7.88
CA LEU A 537 -7.43 4.58 -8.29
C LEU A 537 -7.04 3.44 -9.24
N GLY A 538 -6.07 3.69 -10.13
CA GLY A 538 -5.54 2.65 -11.03
C GLY A 538 -4.42 1.83 -10.40
N PHE A 539 -3.72 2.38 -9.41
CA PHE A 539 -2.55 1.78 -8.83
C PHE A 539 -2.84 0.51 -8.03
N THR A 540 -3.84 0.54 -7.15
CA THR A 540 -4.03 -0.44 -6.07
C THR A 540 -4.16 -1.89 -6.56
N VAL A 541 -5.08 -2.14 -7.50
CA VAL A 541 -5.31 -3.48 -8.06
C VAL A 541 -4.11 -3.92 -8.88
N CYS A 542 -3.59 -3.04 -9.74
CA CYS A 542 -2.44 -3.33 -10.59
C CYS A 542 -1.20 -3.66 -9.76
N PHE A 543 -0.97 -2.97 -8.65
CA PHE A 543 0.14 -3.20 -7.74
C PHE A 543 0.09 -4.59 -7.09
N ALA A 544 -1.09 -5.00 -6.62
CA ALA A 544 -1.28 -6.31 -6.00
C ALA A 544 -1.03 -7.45 -7.00
N VAL A 545 -1.57 -7.32 -8.21
CA VAL A 545 -1.37 -8.30 -9.30
C VAL A 545 0.11 -8.34 -9.70
N ALA A 546 0.74 -7.18 -9.90
CA ALA A 546 2.13 -7.10 -10.33
C ALA A 546 3.11 -7.70 -9.32
N ASN A 547 2.94 -7.42 -8.01
CA ASN A 547 3.80 -8.04 -6.98
C ASN A 547 3.78 -9.56 -7.04
N THR A 548 2.62 -10.15 -7.33
CA THR A 548 2.46 -11.59 -7.44
C THR A 548 3.09 -12.11 -8.74
N PHE A 549 2.67 -11.58 -9.89
CA PHE A 549 3.11 -12.09 -11.19
C PHE A 549 4.58 -11.83 -11.46
N LEU A 550 5.10 -10.63 -11.18
CA LEU A 550 6.52 -10.33 -11.38
C LEU A 550 7.42 -11.19 -10.48
N THR A 551 6.96 -11.53 -9.27
CA THR A 551 7.70 -12.47 -8.42
C THR A 551 7.71 -13.87 -9.05
N ILE A 552 6.57 -14.39 -9.52
CA ILE A 552 6.50 -15.69 -10.20
C ILE A 552 7.35 -15.69 -11.48
N TRP A 553 7.32 -14.61 -12.25
CA TRP A 553 8.15 -14.44 -13.45
C TRP A 553 9.65 -14.49 -13.16
N GLY A 554 10.07 -14.22 -11.91
CA GLY A 554 11.44 -14.44 -11.46
C GLY A 554 11.91 -15.89 -11.61
N VAL A 555 11.02 -16.85 -11.36
CA VAL A 555 11.30 -18.28 -11.63
C VAL A 555 11.27 -18.56 -13.14
N VAL A 556 10.25 -18.04 -13.82
CA VAL A 556 10.03 -18.29 -15.25
C VAL A 556 11.18 -17.78 -16.10
N ILE A 557 11.72 -16.58 -15.83
CA ILE A 557 12.86 -16.03 -16.58
C ILE A 557 14.11 -16.91 -16.45
N VAL A 558 14.36 -17.48 -15.27
CA VAL A 558 15.48 -18.41 -15.05
C VAL A 558 15.31 -19.66 -15.91
N LEU A 559 14.09 -20.22 -15.96
CA LEU A 559 13.78 -21.42 -16.76
C LEU A 559 13.85 -21.15 -18.26
N LEU A 560 13.44 -19.97 -18.74
CA LEU A 560 13.47 -19.59 -20.15
C LEU A 560 14.88 -19.29 -20.66
N LEU A 561 15.80 -18.86 -19.81
CA LEU A 561 17.19 -18.53 -20.17
C LEU A 561 18.14 -19.73 -20.03
N LYS A 562 17.67 -20.84 -19.45
CA LYS A 562 18.38 -22.11 -19.43
C LYS A 562 18.59 -22.63 -20.86
#